data_5e7f82d2d139ad6f2bfb315f6498921e
#
_entry.id   5e7f82d2d139ad6f2bfb315f6498921e
#
_cell.length_a   1.000
_cell.length_b   1.000
_cell.length_c   1.000
_cell.angle_alpha   90.00
_cell.angle_beta   90.00
_cell.angle_gamma   90.00
#
_symmetry.space_group_name_H-M   'P 1'
#
loop_
_entity.id
_entity.type
_entity.pdbx_description
1 polymer ?
#
loop_
_entity_poly.entity_id
_entity_poly.type
_entity_poly.pdbx_seq_one_letter_code
_entity_poly.pdbx_strand_id
1 'polypeptide(L)'
;LRKDRNFLDAYVALGRIVSAEGVALDRNTRTWLAEAEDAYRNAEKIDGENQDVLWYWAQSYAMAGELGIAREKLQDILTFGRGKWITEALAEVDRLQKAERSAPGSKAGIKIGLKSEITRAEWAVLLVEELMLPKLLRKRGHADSPTALPADWPPDIENSWANTWIREILLVGLVGLEVYPDGNFYPDNTLTRAQYAQANQAILILLSGDQSLRHSYMGQESRFPDLRADNYAYNALALCLERGLLKIADRRTGAVNPEGPVSGADALLAIREFQNSFRVEY
;
A
#
# COMPACT_ATOMS: atom_id res chain seq x y z
N LEU A 1 -19.22 -6.93 -31.71
CA LEU A 1 -20.20 -7.57 -30.83
C LEU A 1 -21.63 -7.69 -31.44
N ARG A 2 -22.08 -6.70 -32.25
CA ARG A 2 -23.39 -6.80 -32.92
C ARG A 2 -23.47 -7.89 -33.97
N LYS A 3 -22.34 -8.34 -34.56
CA LYS A 3 -22.29 -9.37 -35.61
C LYS A 3 -22.07 -10.79 -35.09
N ASP A 4 -21.42 -10.94 -33.96
CA ASP A 4 -21.20 -12.23 -33.33
C ASP A 4 -21.41 -12.10 -31.78
N ARG A 5 -22.56 -12.65 -31.34
CA ARG A 5 -22.94 -12.64 -29.92
C ARG A 5 -22.17 -13.66 -29.07
N ASN A 6 -21.44 -14.55 -29.73
CA ASN A 6 -20.74 -15.66 -29.07
C ASN A 6 -19.21 -15.41 -28.96
N PHE A 7 -18.77 -14.18 -29.17
CA PHE A 7 -17.35 -13.87 -29.12
C PHE A 7 -16.93 -13.51 -27.68
N LEU A 8 -16.62 -14.51 -26.87
CA LEU A 8 -16.27 -14.40 -25.45
C LEU A 8 -15.13 -13.41 -25.20
N ASP A 9 -14.03 -13.53 -25.95
CA ASP A 9 -12.84 -12.67 -25.74
C ASP A 9 -13.13 -11.18 -25.97
N ALA A 10 -14.08 -10.85 -26.85
CA ALA A 10 -14.47 -9.47 -27.06
C ALA A 10 -15.27 -8.90 -25.87
N TYR A 11 -16.09 -9.72 -25.20
CA TYR A 11 -16.78 -9.30 -23.98
C TYR A 11 -15.79 -9.11 -22.83
N VAL A 12 -14.83 -10.01 -22.67
CA VAL A 12 -13.75 -9.87 -21.68
C VAL A 12 -12.95 -8.60 -21.93
N ALA A 13 -12.55 -8.37 -23.18
CA ALA A 13 -11.82 -7.16 -23.57
C ALA A 13 -12.64 -5.89 -23.30
N LEU A 14 -13.95 -5.89 -23.60
CA LEU A 14 -14.83 -4.76 -23.32
C LEU A 14 -14.89 -4.44 -21.81
N GLY A 15 -15.10 -5.44 -20.96
CA GLY A 15 -15.14 -5.25 -19.52
C GLY A 15 -13.83 -4.65 -18.97
N ARG A 16 -12.68 -5.14 -19.47
CA ARG A 16 -11.35 -4.61 -19.10
C ARG A 16 -11.16 -3.16 -19.52
N ILE A 17 -11.54 -2.82 -20.75
CA ILE A 17 -11.40 -1.45 -21.29
C ILE A 17 -12.28 -0.49 -20.47
N VAL A 18 -13.55 -0.83 -20.26
CA VAL A 18 -14.48 -0.01 -19.49
C VAL A 18 -13.95 0.26 -18.06
N SER A 19 -13.41 -0.76 -17.41
CA SER A 19 -12.82 -0.61 -16.08
C SER A 19 -11.57 0.27 -16.09
N ALA A 20 -10.67 0.05 -17.04
CA ALA A 20 -9.45 0.84 -17.17
C ALA A 20 -9.75 2.32 -17.46
N GLU A 21 -10.66 2.61 -18.39
CA GLU A 21 -11.12 3.97 -18.69
C GLU A 21 -11.85 4.61 -17.50
N GLY A 22 -12.69 3.84 -16.81
CA GLY A 22 -13.41 4.29 -15.63
C GLY A 22 -12.49 4.82 -14.55
N VAL A 23 -11.39 4.11 -14.28
CA VAL A 23 -10.36 4.51 -13.31
C VAL A 23 -9.50 5.65 -13.85
N ALA A 24 -9.05 5.57 -15.11
CA ALA A 24 -8.13 6.57 -15.68
C ALA A 24 -8.78 7.95 -15.84
N LEU A 25 -10.08 8.00 -16.12
CA LEU A 25 -10.85 9.23 -16.30
C LEU A 25 -11.64 9.66 -15.04
N ASP A 26 -11.40 9.03 -13.91
CA ASP A 26 -12.12 9.26 -12.63
C ASP A 26 -13.65 9.28 -12.80
N ARG A 27 -14.17 8.36 -13.65
CA ARG A 27 -15.62 8.23 -13.87
C ARG A 27 -16.31 7.75 -12.60
N ASN A 28 -17.60 7.99 -12.49
CA ASN A 28 -18.40 7.48 -11.38
C ASN A 28 -18.28 5.95 -11.31
N THR A 29 -17.76 5.43 -10.18
CA THR A 29 -17.44 4.01 -9.99
C THR A 29 -18.63 3.11 -10.23
N ARG A 30 -19.82 3.47 -9.70
CA ARG A 30 -21.05 2.68 -9.89
C ARG A 30 -21.44 2.54 -11.36
N THR A 31 -21.23 3.60 -12.15
CA THR A 31 -21.61 3.59 -13.57
C THR A 31 -20.69 2.70 -14.40
N TRP A 32 -19.36 2.93 -14.33
CA TRP A 32 -18.44 2.13 -15.14
C TRP A 32 -18.37 0.66 -14.68
N LEU A 33 -18.54 0.41 -13.36
CA LEU A 33 -18.56 -0.96 -12.86
C LEU A 33 -19.78 -1.72 -13.41
N ALA A 34 -20.98 -1.11 -13.42
CA ALA A 34 -22.16 -1.74 -14.00
C ALA A 34 -21.99 -2.04 -15.50
N GLU A 35 -21.38 -1.11 -16.26
CA GLU A 35 -21.06 -1.32 -17.69
C GLU A 35 -20.09 -2.51 -17.88
N ALA A 36 -19.06 -2.62 -17.03
CA ALA A 36 -18.10 -3.73 -17.05
C ALA A 36 -18.76 -5.05 -16.68
N GLU A 37 -19.60 -5.07 -15.63
CA GLU A 37 -20.37 -6.25 -15.22
C GLU A 37 -21.26 -6.78 -16.35
N ASP A 38 -21.95 -5.90 -17.08
CA ASP A 38 -22.80 -6.31 -18.20
C ASP A 38 -21.99 -7.03 -19.29
N ALA A 39 -20.76 -6.57 -19.55
CA ALA A 39 -19.86 -7.25 -20.48
C ALA A 39 -19.46 -8.63 -19.96
N TYR A 40 -19.01 -8.74 -18.69
CA TYR A 40 -18.61 -10.03 -18.11
C TYR A 40 -19.78 -11.01 -17.97
N ARG A 41 -21.00 -10.56 -17.63
CA ARG A 41 -22.19 -11.41 -17.62
C ARG A 41 -22.51 -11.97 -19.00
N ASN A 42 -22.27 -11.22 -20.07
CA ASN A 42 -22.44 -11.74 -21.41
C ASN A 42 -21.35 -12.76 -21.78
N ALA A 43 -20.12 -12.59 -21.30
CA ALA A 43 -19.07 -13.59 -21.42
C ALA A 43 -19.40 -14.87 -20.61
N GLU A 44 -19.86 -14.74 -19.37
CA GLU A 44 -20.26 -15.84 -18.47
C GLU A 44 -21.39 -16.70 -19.07
N LYS A 45 -22.37 -16.11 -19.78
CA LYS A 45 -23.41 -16.84 -20.49
C LYS A 45 -22.88 -17.75 -21.61
N ILE A 46 -21.72 -17.44 -22.15
CA ILE A 46 -21.09 -18.23 -23.22
C ILE A 46 -20.29 -19.39 -22.60
N ASP A 47 -19.52 -19.08 -21.55
CA ASP A 47 -18.71 -20.05 -20.82
C ASP A 47 -18.54 -19.57 -19.34
N GLY A 48 -19.39 -20.12 -18.48
CA GLY A 48 -19.44 -19.73 -17.06
C GLY A 48 -18.25 -20.22 -16.22
N GLU A 49 -17.46 -21.17 -16.75
CA GLU A 49 -16.28 -21.70 -16.07
C GLU A 49 -14.98 -21.09 -16.61
N ASN A 50 -15.08 -20.11 -17.48
CA ASN A 50 -13.93 -19.48 -18.08
C ASN A 50 -13.15 -18.65 -17.07
N GLN A 51 -11.94 -19.09 -16.75
CA GLN A 51 -11.10 -18.45 -15.74
C GLN A 51 -10.65 -17.02 -16.15
N ASP A 52 -10.54 -16.69 -17.43
CA ASP A 52 -10.24 -15.33 -17.87
C ASP A 52 -11.40 -14.37 -17.55
N VAL A 53 -12.64 -14.82 -17.72
CA VAL A 53 -13.84 -14.03 -17.32
C VAL A 53 -13.79 -13.75 -15.82
N LEU A 54 -13.65 -14.77 -14.99
CA LEU A 54 -13.62 -14.65 -13.52
C LEU A 54 -12.47 -13.77 -13.04
N TRP A 55 -11.26 -13.97 -13.62
CA TRP A 55 -10.07 -13.21 -13.27
C TRP A 55 -10.23 -11.71 -13.54
N TYR A 56 -10.60 -11.34 -14.77
CA TYR A 56 -10.71 -9.93 -15.14
C TYR A 56 -11.92 -9.25 -14.49
N TRP A 57 -12.98 -9.99 -14.23
CA TRP A 57 -14.11 -9.48 -13.47
C TRP A 57 -13.72 -9.19 -12.02
N ALA A 58 -12.98 -10.09 -11.37
CA ALA A 58 -12.42 -9.86 -10.04
C ALA A 58 -11.52 -8.61 -10.00
N GLN A 59 -10.67 -8.42 -11.01
CA GLN A 59 -9.83 -7.23 -11.11
C GLN A 59 -10.68 -5.94 -11.21
N SER A 60 -11.78 -5.97 -11.95
CA SER A 60 -12.69 -4.80 -12.06
C SER A 60 -13.34 -4.46 -10.72
N TYR A 61 -13.77 -5.46 -9.95
CA TYR A 61 -14.27 -5.24 -8.59
C TYR A 61 -13.19 -4.68 -7.66
N ALA A 62 -11.97 -5.20 -7.74
CA ALA A 62 -10.85 -4.70 -6.96
C ALA A 62 -10.55 -3.22 -7.28
N MET A 63 -10.56 -2.84 -8.57
CA MET A 63 -10.40 -1.45 -9.01
C MET A 63 -11.54 -0.54 -8.50
N ALA A 64 -12.74 -1.08 -8.34
CA ALA A 64 -13.89 -0.36 -7.79
C ALA A 64 -13.85 -0.22 -6.25
N GLY A 65 -12.94 -0.94 -5.57
CA GLY A 65 -12.90 -1.02 -4.11
C GLY A 65 -13.82 -2.08 -3.50
N GLU A 66 -14.53 -2.86 -4.33
CA GLU A 66 -15.42 -3.95 -3.91
C GLU A 66 -14.62 -5.23 -3.60
N LEU A 67 -13.73 -5.15 -2.60
CA LEU A 67 -12.69 -6.17 -2.34
C LEU A 67 -13.27 -7.53 -1.96
N GLY A 68 -14.40 -7.54 -1.22
CA GLY A 68 -15.10 -8.78 -0.84
C GLY A 68 -15.59 -9.54 -2.06
N ILE A 69 -16.25 -8.86 -3.00
CA ILE A 69 -16.79 -9.47 -4.23
C ILE A 69 -15.64 -9.91 -5.15
N ALA A 70 -14.60 -9.08 -5.26
CA ALA A 70 -13.39 -9.45 -6.01
C ALA A 70 -12.79 -10.78 -5.50
N ARG A 71 -12.69 -10.93 -4.18
CA ARG A 71 -12.18 -12.15 -3.55
C ARG A 71 -13.09 -13.36 -3.79
N GLU A 72 -14.41 -13.21 -3.76
CA GLU A 72 -15.34 -14.29 -4.08
C GLU A 72 -15.13 -14.82 -5.49
N LYS A 73 -15.02 -13.93 -6.49
CA LYS A 73 -14.73 -14.32 -7.88
C LYS A 73 -13.38 -15.04 -8.04
N LEU A 74 -12.36 -14.63 -7.27
CA LEU A 74 -11.06 -15.33 -7.26
C LEU A 74 -11.17 -16.71 -6.59
N GLN A 75 -11.99 -16.85 -5.53
CA GLN A 75 -12.25 -18.13 -4.90
C GLN A 75 -12.94 -19.10 -5.86
N ASP A 76 -13.86 -18.61 -6.72
CA ASP A 76 -14.45 -19.44 -7.78
C ASP A 76 -13.38 -20.05 -8.69
N ILE A 77 -12.33 -19.27 -9.07
CA ILE A 77 -11.19 -19.80 -9.84
C ILE A 77 -10.48 -20.92 -9.07
N LEU A 78 -10.28 -20.75 -7.77
CA LEU A 78 -9.58 -21.74 -6.94
C LEU A 78 -10.35 -23.05 -6.78
N THR A 79 -11.70 -23.04 -6.91
CA THR A 79 -12.52 -24.25 -6.86
C THR A 79 -12.21 -25.24 -7.99
N PHE A 80 -11.72 -24.74 -9.13
CA PHE A 80 -11.33 -25.62 -10.26
C PHE A 80 -10.09 -26.45 -9.97
N GLY A 81 -9.25 -26.05 -8.98
CA GLY A 81 -8.04 -26.77 -8.56
C GLY A 81 -6.92 -26.85 -9.60
N ARG A 82 -7.16 -26.36 -10.81
CA ARG A 82 -6.22 -26.30 -11.94
C ARG A 82 -6.59 -25.18 -12.90
N GLY A 83 -5.58 -24.70 -13.62
CA GLY A 83 -5.78 -23.69 -14.67
C GLY A 83 -4.73 -22.61 -14.65
N LYS A 84 -4.88 -21.70 -15.55
CA LYS A 84 -3.93 -20.63 -15.85
C LYS A 84 -3.75 -19.65 -14.68
N TRP A 85 -4.81 -19.37 -13.92
CA TRP A 85 -4.84 -18.31 -12.93
C TRP A 85 -4.75 -18.78 -11.46
N ILE A 86 -4.52 -20.06 -11.21
CA ILE A 86 -4.55 -20.59 -9.82
C ILE A 86 -3.51 -19.93 -8.92
N THR A 87 -2.27 -19.81 -9.39
CA THR A 87 -1.17 -19.23 -8.61
C THR A 87 -1.40 -17.75 -8.33
N GLU A 88 -1.79 -17.02 -9.37
CA GLU A 88 -2.10 -15.60 -9.31
C GLU A 88 -3.34 -15.33 -8.44
N ALA A 89 -4.37 -16.16 -8.55
CA ALA A 89 -5.59 -16.04 -7.73
C ALA A 89 -5.29 -16.26 -6.24
N LEU A 90 -4.43 -17.22 -5.88
CA LEU A 90 -4.01 -17.43 -4.49
C LEU A 90 -3.30 -16.20 -3.92
N ALA A 91 -2.34 -15.64 -4.67
CA ALA A 91 -1.60 -14.45 -4.27
C ALA A 91 -2.53 -13.23 -4.14
N GLU A 92 -3.46 -13.09 -5.08
CA GLU A 92 -4.41 -11.98 -5.11
C GLU A 92 -5.43 -12.06 -3.98
N VAL A 93 -5.95 -13.25 -3.64
CA VAL A 93 -6.83 -13.45 -2.48
C VAL A 93 -6.13 -13.03 -1.19
N ASP A 94 -4.86 -13.42 -0.97
CA ASP A 94 -4.10 -12.99 0.22
C ASP A 94 -3.93 -11.45 0.25
N ARG A 95 -3.66 -10.85 -0.91
CA ARG A 95 -3.51 -9.39 -1.05
C ARG A 95 -4.81 -8.65 -0.72
N LEU A 96 -5.94 -9.09 -1.29
CA LEU A 96 -7.25 -8.49 -1.04
C LEU A 96 -7.70 -8.67 0.40
N GLN A 97 -7.44 -9.83 1.02
CA GLN A 97 -7.74 -10.06 2.44
C GLN A 97 -6.94 -9.11 3.35
N LYS A 98 -5.69 -8.83 3.03
CA LYS A 98 -4.88 -7.86 3.78
C LYS A 98 -5.44 -6.44 3.63
N ALA A 99 -5.80 -6.06 2.40
CA ALA A 99 -6.39 -4.76 2.12
C ALA A 99 -7.75 -4.57 2.85
N GLU A 100 -8.63 -5.59 2.84
CA GLU A 100 -9.89 -5.57 3.59
C GLU A 100 -9.65 -5.40 5.10
N ARG A 101 -8.74 -6.18 5.68
CA ARG A 101 -8.42 -6.09 7.12
C ARG A 101 -7.85 -4.74 7.51
N SER A 102 -7.15 -4.08 6.62
CA SER A 102 -6.62 -2.74 6.86
C SER A 102 -7.71 -1.67 6.86
N ALA A 103 -8.88 -1.97 6.29
CA ALA A 103 -10.07 -1.12 6.24
C ALA A 103 -9.75 0.36 5.94
N PRO A 104 -9.12 0.68 4.80
CA PRO A 104 -8.74 2.05 4.49
C PRO A 104 -9.95 2.98 4.50
N GLY A 105 -9.80 4.17 5.09
CA GLY A 105 -10.88 5.14 5.23
C GLY A 105 -10.97 6.14 4.06
N SER A 106 -9.90 6.27 3.30
CA SER A 106 -9.81 7.22 2.19
C SER A 106 -9.77 6.52 0.82
N LYS A 107 -10.17 7.24 -0.23
CA LYS A 107 -10.01 6.75 -1.61
C LYS A 107 -8.54 6.49 -1.97
N ALA A 108 -7.63 7.34 -1.49
CA ALA A 108 -6.21 7.16 -1.68
C ALA A 108 -5.72 5.89 -0.98
N GLY A 109 -6.16 5.65 0.27
CA GLY A 109 -5.84 4.45 1.03
C GLY A 109 -6.28 3.17 0.32
N ILE A 110 -7.50 3.13 -0.24
CA ILE A 110 -7.98 1.99 -1.03
C ILE A 110 -7.08 1.73 -2.24
N LYS A 111 -6.79 2.78 -3.02
CA LYS A 111 -5.97 2.69 -4.23
C LYS A 111 -4.54 2.23 -3.93
N ILE A 112 -3.92 2.83 -2.91
CA ILE A 112 -2.54 2.51 -2.51
C ILE A 112 -2.50 1.12 -1.86
N GLY A 113 -3.49 0.75 -1.04
CA GLY A 113 -3.58 -0.55 -0.38
C GLY A 113 -3.56 -1.75 -1.32
N LEU A 114 -3.97 -1.56 -2.56
CA LEU A 114 -3.96 -2.59 -3.61
C LEU A 114 -2.62 -2.72 -4.34
N LYS A 115 -1.63 -1.87 -4.07
CA LYS A 115 -0.33 -1.94 -4.72
C LYS A 115 0.57 -2.98 -4.06
N SER A 116 1.28 -3.76 -4.89
CA SER A 116 2.32 -4.69 -4.44
C SER A 116 3.56 -3.97 -3.89
N GLU A 117 3.81 -2.76 -4.40
CA GLU A 117 4.91 -1.89 -4.03
C GLU A 117 4.41 -0.45 -3.94
N ILE A 118 4.78 0.26 -2.89
CA ILE A 118 4.45 1.67 -2.73
C ILE A 118 5.68 2.55 -2.91
N THR A 119 5.42 3.78 -3.32
CA THR A 119 6.46 4.81 -3.46
C THR A 119 6.60 5.64 -2.18
N ARG A 120 7.67 6.45 -2.10
CA ARG A 120 7.88 7.40 -1.01
C ARG A 120 6.73 8.41 -0.90
N ALA A 121 6.22 8.87 -2.04
CA ALA A 121 5.04 9.74 -2.09
C ALA A 121 3.80 9.07 -1.52
N GLU A 122 3.56 7.82 -1.90
CA GLU A 122 2.39 7.07 -1.43
C GLU A 122 2.43 6.80 0.07
N TRP A 123 3.61 6.54 0.64
CA TRP A 123 3.74 6.44 2.09
C TRP A 123 3.44 7.77 2.79
N ALA A 124 3.91 8.90 2.25
CA ALA A 124 3.56 10.23 2.76
C ALA A 124 2.04 10.47 2.74
N VAL A 125 1.37 10.10 1.64
CA VAL A 125 -0.10 10.20 1.53
C VAL A 125 -0.79 9.36 2.60
N LEU A 126 -0.39 8.10 2.79
CA LEU A 126 -1.00 7.23 3.80
C LEU A 126 -0.80 7.75 5.23
N LEU A 127 0.36 8.32 5.54
CA LEU A 127 0.62 8.90 6.87
C LEU A 127 -0.26 10.12 7.15
N VAL A 128 -0.60 10.91 6.14
CA VAL A 128 -1.48 12.08 6.31
C VAL A 128 -2.95 11.69 6.27
N GLU A 129 -3.38 10.90 5.29
CA GLU A 129 -4.80 10.58 5.07
C GLU A 129 -5.33 9.51 6.03
N GLU A 130 -4.55 8.45 6.28
CA GLU A 130 -5.01 7.31 7.08
C GLU A 130 -4.58 7.40 8.56
N LEU A 131 -3.33 7.82 8.84
CA LEU A 131 -2.86 8.00 10.22
C LEU A 131 -3.18 9.38 10.77
N MET A 132 -3.44 10.37 9.89
CA MET A 132 -3.57 11.78 10.27
C MET A 132 -2.38 12.28 11.10
N LEU A 133 -1.17 11.82 10.78
CA LEU A 133 0.02 11.99 11.59
C LEU A 133 0.29 13.45 12.01
N PRO A 134 0.25 14.46 11.13
CA PRO A 134 0.48 15.84 11.53
C PRO A 134 -0.55 16.34 12.56
N LYS A 135 -1.82 15.98 12.40
CA LYS A 135 -2.90 16.33 13.33
C LYS A 135 -2.73 15.61 14.68
N LEU A 136 -2.33 14.34 14.64
CA LEU A 136 -2.09 13.54 15.84
C LEU A 136 -0.94 14.10 16.67
N LEU A 137 0.15 14.51 16.02
CA LEU A 137 1.31 15.11 16.68
C LEU A 137 0.96 16.46 17.31
N ARG A 138 0.20 17.33 16.62
CA ARG A 138 -0.29 18.59 17.18
C ARG A 138 -1.14 18.36 18.45
N LYS A 139 -2.07 17.40 18.42
CA LYS A 139 -2.90 17.06 19.61
C LYS A 139 -2.05 16.59 20.79
N ARG A 140 -0.86 16.03 20.56
CA ARG A 140 0.08 15.57 21.60
C ARG A 140 1.07 16.65 22.07
N GLY A 141 0.89 17.88 21.64
CA GLY A 141 1.72 19.00 22.05
C GLY A 141 3.08 19.04 21.36
N HIS A 142 3.29 18.21 20.34
CA HIS A 142 4.34 18.47 19.37
C HIS A 142 3.87 19.71 18.59
N ALA A 143 4.27 20.90 19.07
CA ALA A 143 4.09 22.11 18.30
C ALA A 143 4.58 21.81 16.87
N ASP A 144 3.94 22.45 15.87
CA ASP A 144 4.55 22.54 14.56
C ASP A 144 5.98 23.01 14.80
N SER A 145 6.90 22.06 15.05
CA SER A 145 8.30 22.34 15.00
C SER A 145 8.62 22.38 13.52
N PRO A 146 8.63 23.55 12.93
CA PRO A 146 9.51 23.71 11.85
C PRO A 146 10.91 23.68 12.44
N THR A 147 11.60 22.60 12.30
CA THR A 147 12.90 22.77 11.69
C THR A 147 12.62 23.75 10.60
N ALA A 148 13.10 24.98 10.68
CA ALA A 148 12.69 26.13 9.87
C ALA A 148 12.16 25.68 8.50
N LEU A 149 10.95 26.17 8.10
CA LEU A 149 10.42 25.88 6.78
C LEU A 149 11.58 25.85 5.81
N PRO A 150 11.79 24.79 5.03
CA PRO A 150 12.88 24.77 4.09
C PRO A 150 12.81 26.07 3.30
N ALA A 151 13.91 26.80 3.17
CA ALA A 151 13.91 28.04 2.39
C ALA A 151 13.38 27.75 0.96
N ASP A 152 13.66 26.53 0.49
CA ASP A 152 13.18 26.01 -0.78
C ASP A 152 12.67 24.56 -0.60
N TRP A 153 11.53 24.25 -1.21
CA TRP A 153 11.00 22.89 -1.30
C TRP A 153 11.77 22.09 -2.36
N PRO A 154 11.86 20.74 -2.23
CA PRO A 154 12.46 19.91 -3.27
C PRO A 154 11.82 20.18 -4.63
N PRO A 155 12.62 20.46 -5.68
CA PRO A 155 12.07 20.83 -6.98
C PRO A 155 11.28 19.70 -7.65
N ASP A 156 11.60 18.46 -7.34
CA ASP A 156 10.98 17.28 -7.91
C ASP A 156 9.58 16.97 -7.35
N ILE A 157 9.15 17.63 -6.26
CA ILE A 157 7.79 17.50 -5.76
C ILE A 157 6.82 18.52 -6.35
N GLU A 158 7.29 19.57 -7.03
CA GLU A 158 6.45 20.69 -7.47
C GLU A 158 5.28 20.22 -8.34
N ASN A 159 5.54 19.31 -9.28
CA ASN A 159 4.55 18.73 -10.17
C ASN A 159 4.04 17.36 -9.71
N SER A 160 4.41 16.90 -8.52
CA SER A 160 3.92 15.65 -7.99
C SER A 160 2.45 15.75 -7.58
N TRP A 161 1.67 14.74 -7.92
CA TRP A 161 0.28 14.61 -7.45
C TRP A 161 0.16 14.60 -5.92
N ALA A 162 1.24 14.18 -5.23
CA ALA A 162 1.32 14.08 -3.78
C ALA A 162 2.00 15.31 -3.12
N ASN A 163 2.22 16.40 -3.84
CA ASN A 163 2.96 17.58 -3.37
C ASN A 163 2.53 18.04 -1.97
N THR A 164 1.23 18.22 -1.76
CA THR A 164 0.68 18.73 -0.49
C THR A 164 1.02 17.79 0.68
N TRP A 165 0.81 16.49 0.52
CA TRP A 165 1.09 15.49 1.56
C TRP A 165 2.58 15.34 1.84
N ILE A 166 3.42 15.39 0.80
CA ILE A 166 4.88 15.34 0.96
C ILE A 166 5.35 16.53 1.80
N ARG A 167 4.88 17.74 1.51
CA ARG A 167 5.22 18.93 2.30
C ARG A 167 4.83 18.78 3.76
N GLU A 168 3.63 18.27 4.06
CA GLU A 168 3.21 18.04 5.43
C GLU A 168 4.12 17.05 6.17
N ILE A 169 4.57 15.98 5.50
CA ILE A 169 5.47 14.98 6.10
C ILE A 169 6.89 15.51 6.24
N LEU A 170 7.38 16.30 5.30
CA LEU A 170 8.70 16.95 5.42
C LEU A 170 8.75 17.89 6.63
N LEU A 171 7.65 18.58 6.96
CA LEU A 171 7.54 19.39 8.18
C LEU A 171 7.59 18.55 9.46
N VAL A 172 7.19 17.30 9.44
CA VAL A 172 7.35 16.37 10.58
C VAL A 172 8.80 15.94 10.77
N GLY A 173 9.59 15.87 9.69
CA GLY A 173 11.02 15.54 9.73
C GLY A 173 11.29 14.05 10.03
N LEU A 174 10.55 13.15 9.39
CA LEU A 174 10.73 11.71 9.56
C LEU A 174 12.00 11.21 8.88
N VAL A 175 12.87 10.53 9.64
CA VAL A 175 13.96 9.73 9.07
C VAL A 175 13.38 8.65 8.16
N GLY A 176 13.96 8.43 6.98
CA GLY A 176 13.45 7.53 5.94
C GLY A 176 12.55 8.22 4.90
N LEU A 177 12.04 9.42 5.21
CA LEU A 177 11.31 10.29 4.27
C LEU A 177 11.92 11.69 4.16
N GLU A 178 13.18 11.83 4.50
CA GLU A 178 13.95 13.09 4.36
C GLU A 178 14.24 13.44 2.89
N VAL A 179 14.61 14.70 2.68
CA VAL A 179 15.19 15.18 1.43
C VAL A 179 16.61 14.65 1.32
N TYR A 180 16.99 14.16 0.14
CA TYR A 180 18.34 13.67 -0.10
C TYR A 180 19.37 14.82 -0.20
N PRO A 181 20.70 14.53 -0.07
CA PRO A 181 21.74 15.55 -0.11
C PRO A 181 21.80 16.35 -1.42
N ASP A 182 21.23 15.84 -2.50
CA ASP A 182 21.12 16.53 -3.80
C ASP A 182 19.92 17.48 -3.89
N GLY A 183 19.13 17.59 -2.80
CA GLY A 183 17.96 18.45 -2.71
C GLY A 183 16.66 17.86 -3.21
N ASN A 184 16.63 16.60 -3.66
CA ASN A 184 15.44 15.93 -4.16
C ASN A 184 14.77 15.05 -3.09
N PHE A 185 13.45 14.87 -3.22
CA PHE A 185 12.68 13.94 -2.40
C PHE A 185 12.50 12.57 -3.06
N TYR A 186 12.53 12.50 -4.38
CA TYR A 186 12.27 11.30 -5.18
C TYR A 186 10.90 10.67 -4.92
N PRO A 187 9.78 11.37 -5.19
CA PRO A 187 8.43 10.93 -4.85
C PRO A 187 8.04 9.59 -5.45
N ASP A 188 8.51 9.30 -6.67
CA ASP A 188 8.15 8.11 -7.43
C ASP A 188 9.07 6.90 -7.17
N ASN A 189 10.15 7.09 -6.39
CA ASN A 189 11.01 5.98 -6.01
C ASN A 189 10.27 5.02 -5.10
N THR A 190 10.44 3.70 -5.36
CA THR A 190 9.92 2.65 -4.50
C THR A 190 10.47 2.82 -3.07
N LEU A 191 9.58 2.78 -2.09
CA LEU A 191 9.94 2.85 -0.68
C LEU A 191 10.58 1.54 -0.25
N THR A 192 11.84 1.58 0.18
CA THR A 192 12.52 0.39 0.69
C THR A 192 12.04 0.03 2.10
N ARG A 193 12.16 -1.24 2.47
CA ARG A 193 11.82 -1.71 3.82
C ARG A 193 12.69 -1.07 4.90
N ALA A 194 13.94 -0.72 4.57
CA ALA A 194 14.83 0.03 5.45
C ALA A 194 14.27 1.44 5.72
N GLN A 195 13.96 2.19 4.68
CA GLN A 195 13.37 3.55 4.80
C GLN A 195 12.02 3.52 5.53
N TYR A 196 11.17 2.56 5.18
CA TYR A 196 9.88 2.35 5.84
C TYR A 196 10.04 2.08 7.34
N ALA A 197 10.98 1.21 7.72
CA ALA A 197 11.24 0.91 9.13
C ALA A 197 11.78 2.12 9.89
N GLN A 198 12.67 2.92 9.29
CA GLN A 198 13.17 4.16 9.88
C GLN A 198 12.05 5.17 10.11
N ALA A 199 11.15 5.36 9.14
CA ALA A 199 10.01 6.24 9.28
C ALA A 199 9.07 5.76 10.42
N ASN A 200 8.78 4.47 10.49
CA ASN A 200 7.95 3.89 11.55
C ASN A 200 8.61 4.00 12.93
N GLN A 201 9.92 3.81 13.05
CA GLN A 201 10.65 4.04 14.28
C GLN A 201 10.54 5.50 14.74
N ALA A 202 10.72 6.44 13.81
CA ALA A 202 10.57 7.87 14.10
C ALA A 202 9.14 8.18 14.59
N ILE A 203 8.11 7.63 13.94
CA ILE A 203 6.71 7.77 14.36
C ILE A 203 6.50 7.19 15.76
N LEU A 204 7.02 5.98 16.06
CA LEU A 204 6.93 5.38 17.39
C LEU A 204 7.52 6.29 18.45
N ILE A 205 8.71 6.85 18.21
CA ILE A 205 9.39 7.75 19.14
C ILE A 205 8.56 9.03 19.36
N LEU A 206 8.07 9.64 18.29
CA LEU A 206 7.24 10.83 18.36
C LEU A 206 5.94 10.58 19.13
N LEU A 207 5.28 9.44 18.90
CA LEU A 207 4.01 9.14 19.54
C LEU A 207 4.14 8.65 20.97
N SER A 208 5.20 7.93 21.32
CA SER A 208 5.43 7.42 22.69
C SER A 208 6.22 8.37 23.58
N GLY A 209 7.04 9.28 23.00
CA GLY A 209 8.03 10.07 23.72
C GLY A 209 9.28 9.28 24.16
N ASP A 210 9.32 7.97 23.87
CA ASP A 210 10.41 7.09 24.33
C ASP A 210 11.62 7.16 23.40
N GLN A 211 12.63 7.94 23.81
CA GLN A 211 13.88 8.09 23.06
C GLN A 211 14.76 6.83 23.09
N SER A 212 14.54 5.90 24.03
CA SER A 212 15.32 4.66 24.14
C SER A 212 15.14 3.75 22.92
N LEU A 213 14.01 3.88 22.20
CA LEU A 213 13.71 3.16 20.97
C LEU A 213 14.73 3.41 19.84
N ARG A 214 15.51 4.52 19.92
CA ARG A 214 16.59 4.79 18.95
C ARG A 214 17.72 3.78 19.02
N HIS A 215 17.88 3.09 20.15
CA HIS A 215 19.06 2.29 20.45
C HIS A 215 18.73 0.89 20.98
N SER A 216 17.45 0.49 20.97
CA SER A 216 16.96 -0.74 21.62
C SER A 216 17.71 -2.02 21.24
N TYR A 217 18.22 -2.06 20.00
CA TYR A 217 18.92 -3.24 19.45
C TYR A 217 20.39 -2.96 19.12
N MET A 218 20.92 -1.79 19.46
CA MET A 218 22.34 -1.49 19.22
C MET A 218 23.23 -2.36 20.11
N GLY A 219 24.32 -2.87 19.52
CA GLY A 219 25.28 -3.74 20.21
C GLY A 219 24.84 -5.19 20.36
N GLN A 220 23.68 -5.57 19.86
CA GLN A 220 23.24 -6.97 19.77
C GLN A 220 23.78 -7.62 18.51
N GLU A 221 23.98 -8.95 18.55
CA GLU A 221 24.26 -9.72 17.34
C GLU A 221 23.07 -9.72 16.39
N SER A 222 23.35 -9.75 15.09
CA SER A 222 22.27 -9.82 14.14
C SER A 222 21.57 -11.17 14.17
N ARG A 223 20.25 -11.11 14.24
CA ARG A 223 19.36 -12.28 14.13
C ARG A 223 18.82 -12.48 12.71
N PHE A 224 19.26 -11.66 11.75
CA PHE A 224 18.82 -11.73 10.36
C PHE A 224 19.99 -12.16 9.46
N PRO A 225 19.77 -13.07 8.51
CA PRO A 225 20.84 -13.59 7.67
C PRO A 225 21.35 -12.60 6.63
N ASP A 226 20.51 -11.61 6.26
CA ASP A 226 20.75 -10.66 5.18
C ASP A 226 20.96 -9.22 5.67
N LEU A 227 21.07 -9.02 7.00
CA LEU A 227 21.25 -7.68 7.59
C LEU A 227 22.25 -7.74 8.75
N ARG A 228 23.35 -7.02 8.65
CA ARG A 228 24.37 -6.90 9.71
C ARG A 228 23.88 -6.03 10.86
N ALA A 229 24.32 -6.30 12.08
CA ALA A 229 23.95 -5.55 13.27
C ALA A 229 24.48 -4.09 13.28
N ASP A 230 25.56 -3.83 12.53
CA ASP A 230 26.14 -2.49 12.34
C ASP A 230 25.48 -1.69 11.18
N ASN A 231 24.50 -2.27 10.50
CA ASN A 231 23.74 -1.56 9.46
C ASN A 231 22.89 -0.45 10.08
N TYR A 232 22.86 0.71 9.44
CA TYR A 232 22.11 1.90 9.88
C TYR A 232 20.62 1.67 10.11
N ALA A 233 20.03 0.73 9.38
CA ALA A 233 18.61 0.39 9.47
C ALA A 233 18.31 -0.78 10.43
N TYR A 234 19.36 -1.45 11.00
CA TYR A 234 19.18 -2.65 11.81
C TYR A 234 18.23 -2.43 12.99
N ASN A 235 18.45 -1.36 13.78
CA ASN A 235 17.63 -1.06 14.93
C ASN A 235 16.17 -0.81 14.55
N ALA A 236 15.93 -0.07 13.47
CA ALA A 236 14.59 0.24 13.01
C ALA A 236 13.86 -1.00 12.49
N LEU A 237 14.54 -1.84 11.70
CA LEU A 237 13.97 -3.11 11.19
C LEU A 237 13.65 -4.08 12.33
N ALA A 238 14.56 -4.26 13.29
CA ALA A 238 14.35 -5.12 14.44
C ALA A 238 13.17 -4.65 15.28
N LEU A 239 13.07 -3.34 15.56
CA LEU A 239 11.97 -2.73 16.30
C LEU A 239 10.63 -2.92 15.58
N CYS A 240 10.58 -2.63 14.29
CA CYS A 240 9.34 -2.75 13.51
C CYS A 240 8.83 -4.20 13.44
N LEU A 241 9.75 -5.17 13.32
CA LEU A 241 9.39 -6.60 13.33
C LEU A 241 8.81 -7.02 14.68
N GLU A 242 9.42 -6.58 15.78
CA GLU A 242 8.94 -6.91 17.13
C GLU A 242 7.59 -6.26 17.45
N ARG A 243 7.38 -5.03 16.96
CA ARG A 243 6.12 -4.29 17.14
C ARG A 243 5.02 -4.66 16.14
N GLY A 244 5.27 -5.62 15.24
CA GLY A 244 4.29 -6.04 14.23
C GLY A 244 4.03 -5.03 13.11
N LEU A 245 4.84 -3.95 13.02
CA LEU A 245 4.75 -2.92 11.98
C LEU A 245 5.35 -3.38 10.64
N LEU A 246 6.13 -4.43 10.69
CA LEU A 246 6.75 -5.07 9.53
C LEU A 246 6.75 -6.58 9.74
N LYS A 247 6.81 -7.36 8.65
CA LYS A 247 6.94 -8.81 8.69
C LYS A 247 8.26 -9.24 8.07
N ILE A 248 8.78 -10.41 8.46
CA ILE A 248 9.89 -11.08 7.79
C ILE A 248 9.55 -11.23 6.30
N ALA A 249 10.49 -10.90 5.43
CA ALA A 249 10.30 -10.98 3.98
C ALA A 249 10.25 -12.44 3.49
N ASP A 250 11.17 -13.26 3.98
CA ASP A 250 11.18 -14.71 3.71
C ASP A 250 11.14 -15.50 5.02
N ARG A 251 10.00 -16.12 5.30
CA ARG A 251 9.82 -16.92 6.53
C ARG A 251 10.70 -18.16 6.59
N ARG A 252 11.13 -18.68 5.45
CA ARG A 252 11.98 -19.89 5.38
C ARG A 252 13.41 -19.59 5.78
N THR A 253 13.94 -18.46 5.36
CA THR A 253 15.32 -18.04 5.64
C THR A 253 15.43 -17.11 6.85
N GLY A 254 14.36 -16.42 7.23
CA GLY A 254 14.38 -15.36 8.22
C GLY A 254 14.90 -14.02 7.67
N ALA A 255 15.04 -13.89 6.35
CA ALA A 255 15.53 -12.68 5.71
C ALA A 255 14.54 -11.52 5.82
N VAL A 256 15.05 -10.31 6.02
CA VAL A 256 14.27 -9.07 6.16
C VAL A 256 14.22 -8.25 4.89
N ASN A 257 15.13 -8.50 3.93
CA ASN A 257 15.24 -7.83 2.64
C ASN A 257 15.19 -6.28 2.77
N PRO A 258 16.21 -5.62 3.33
CA PRO A 258 16.18 -4.18 3.63
C PRO A 258 15.88 -3.29 2.42
N GLU A 259 16.41 -3.67 1.26
CA GLU A 259 16.26 -2.94 -0.01
C GLU A 259 15.00 -3.34 -0.78
N GLY A 260 14.28 -4.33 -0.32
CA GLY A 260 13.03 -4.77 -0.96
C GLY A 260 11.89 -3.78 -0.74
N PRO A 261 10.82 -3.89 -1.54
CA PRO A 261 9.66 -3.01 -1.45
C PRO A 261 8.76 -3.31 -0.25
N VAL A 262 7.83 -2.40 0.00
CA VAL A 262 6.71 -2.54 0.94
C VAL A 262 5.40 -2.52 0.16
N SER A 263 4.47 -3.42 0.46
CA SER A 263 3.14 -3.40 -0.13
C SER A 263 2.23 -2.36 0.53
N GLY A 264 1.28 -1.83 -0.23
CA GLY A 264 0.28 -0.90 0.30
C GLY A 264 -0.56 -1.51 1.43
N ALA A 265 -0.89 -2.80 1.31
CA ALA A 265 -1.63 -3.52 2.34
C ALA A 265 -0.84 -3.66 3.65
N ASP A 266 0.47 -3.96 3.59
CA ASP A 266 1.30 -4.04 4.79
C ASP A 266 1.49 -2.65 5.43
N ALA A 267 1.61 -1.60 4.62
CA ALA A 267 1.68 -0.21 5.07
C ALA A 267 0.41 0.22 5.82
N LEU A 268 -0.78 -0.10 5.29
CA LEU A 268 -2.05 0.17 5.94
C LEU A 268 -2.24 -0.63 7.24
N LEU A 269 -1.81 -1.90 7.27
CA LEU A 269 -1.85 -2.70 8.51
C LEU A 269 -0.99 -2.09 9.62
N ALA A 270 0.19 -1.55 9.29
CA ALA A 270 1.02 -0.85 10.27
C ALA A 270 0.34 0.44 10.77
N ILE A 271 -0.35 1.18 9.90
CA ILE A 271 -1.16 2.34 10.31
C ILE A 271 -2.24 1.92 11.30
N ARG A 272 -2.94 0.80 11.07
CA ARG A 272 -3.91 0.26 12.05
C ARG A 272 -3.26 -0.11 13.37
N GLU A 273 -2.05 -0.67 13.34
CA GLU A 273 -1.31 -0.97 14.56
C GLU A 273 -0.96 0.30 15.36
N PHE A 274 -0.54 1.37 14.67
CA PHE A 274 -0.37 2.68 15.32
C PHE A 274 -1.66 3.21 15.93
N GLN A 275 -2.77 3.15 15.18
CA GLN A 275 -4.08 3.61 15.68
C GLN A 275 -4.52 2.85 16.92
N ASN A 276 -4.37 1.52 16.92
CA ASN A 276 -4.71 0.66 18.04
C ASN A 276 -3.81 0.93 19.27
N SER A 277 -2.49 0.97 19.05
CA SER A 277 -1.50 1.13 20.12
C SER A 277 -1.58 2.50 20.79
N PHE A 278 -1.91 3.54 20.05
CA PHE A 278 -1.94 4.92 20.56
C PHE A 278 -3.35 5.48 20.76
N ARG A 279 -4.40 4.66 20.64
CA ARG A 279 -5.82 5.03 20.79
C ARG A 279 -6.14 6.32 20.03
N VAL A 280 -5.86 6.27 18.72
CA VAL A 280 -6.18 7.37 17.81
C VAL A 280 -7.70 7.37 17.60
N GLU A 281 -8.42 8.22 18.35
CA GLU A 281 -9.83 8.48 18.13
C GLU A 281 -9.96 9.56 17.04
N TYR A 282 -10.84 9.32 16.08
CA TYR A 282 -11.13 10.21 14.93
C TYR A 282 -12.13 11.30 15.26
#